data_6d283dd1af7cf69159f19cfa03436fd1
#
_entry.id   6d283dd1af7cf69159f19cfa03436fd1
#
_cell.length_a   1.000
_cell.length_b   1.000
_cell.length_c   1.000
_cell.angle_alpha   90.00
_cell.angle_beta   90.00
_cell.angle_gamma   90.00
#
_symmetry.space_group_name_H-M   'P 1'
#
loop_
_entity.id
_entity.type
_entity.pdbx_description
1 polymer ?
#
loop_
_entity_poly.entity_id
_entity_poly.type
_entity_poly.pdbx_seq_one_letter_code
_entity_poly.pdbx_strand_id
1 'polypeptide(L)'
;EKNLKNMLEMRPDSEGQLIQVKSILDNESDLFAWLSFLDFNVYIIIILMLVIGVINVGSAMLVIIVLRTNLIGILKAMGATNWSIRKIFLYQAAYLICKGLFYGNLIGISLCWLQSSFGIIALNPTIYYIDKVPMELTIFNWMAINLITFFVCIASLIIPSYVVTSISPTKAIKFKFLKPVLQ
;
A
#
# COMPACT_ATOMS: atom_id res chain seq x y z
N GLU A 1 22.65 15.94 -24.82
CA GLU A 1 22.97 14.60 -25.31
C GLU A 1 22.98 14.56 -26.85
N LYS A 2 21.95 15.01 -27.53
CA LYS A 2 21.84 15.07 -28.98
C LYS A 2 22.95 15.90 -29.66
N ASN A 3 23.36 17.01 -29.04
CA ASN A 3 24.41 17.88 -29.56
C ASN A 3 25.81 17.26 -29.41
N LEU A 4 26.07 16.51 -28.36
CA LEU A 4 27.31 15.78 -28.12
C LEU A 4 27.46 14.61 -29.11
N LYS A 5 26.37 13.88 -29.36
CA LYS A 5 26.32 12.79 -30.33
C LYS A 5 26.70 13.28 -31.74
N ASN A 6 26.10 14.39 -32.19
CA ASN A 6 26.37 14.98 -33.48
C ASN A 6 27.84 15.52 -33.61
N MET A 7 28.43 16.02 -32.53
CA MET A 7 29.82 16.51 -32.53
C MET A 7 30.83 15.37 -32.56
N LEU A 8 30.53 14.23 -31.95
CA LEU A 8 31.42 13.08 -31.90
C LEU A 8 31.32 12.21 -33.18
N GLU A 9 30.12 12.10 -33.76
CA GLU A 9 29.94 11.39 -35.06
C GLU A 9 30.60 12.08 -36.26
N MET A 10 30.96 13.37 -36.14
CA MET A 10 31.69 14.13 -37.19
C MET A 10 33.20 14.03 -37.10
N ARG A 11 33.76 13.37 -36.05
CA ARG A 11 35.24 13.21 -35.92
C ARG A 11 35.66 11.84 -36.47
N PRO A 12 36.44 11.78 -37.55
CA PRO A 12 37.06 10.53 -37.98
C PRO A 12 38.13 10.12 -36.97
N ASP A 13 38.23 8.83 -36.69
CA ASP A 13 39.33 8.27 -35.91
C ASP A 13 40.65 8.37 -36.70
N SER A 14 41.78 8.08 -36.01
CA SER A 14 43.12 8.07 -36.62
C SER A 14 43.27 7.16 -37.83
N GLU A 15 42.34 6.26 -38.09
CA GLU A 15 42.23 5.38 -39.25
C GLU A 15 41.21 5.83 -40.30
N GLY A 16 40.58 7.01 -40.16
CA GLY A 16 39.58 7.54 -41.10
C GLY A 16 38.20 6.93 -41.02
N GLN A 17 37.95 6.12 -39.99
CA GLN A 17 36.61 5.55 -39.75
C GLN A 17 35.76 6.49 -38.90
N LEU A 18 34.47 6.64 -39.24
CA LEU A 18 33.52 7.43 -38.49
C LEU A 18 33.24 6.72 -37.13
N ILE A 19 33.51 7.42 -36.03
CA ILE A 19 33.23 6.91 -34.68
C ILE A 19 31.71 6.86 -34.49
N GLN A 20 31.17 5.67 -34.46
CA GLN A 20 29.75 5.46 -34.17
C GLN A 20 29.53 5.55 -32.65
N VAL A 21 29.09 6.72 -32.16
CA VAL A 21 28.76 6.92 -30.75
C VAL A 21 27.38 6.31 -30.52
N LYS A 22 27.36 5.05 -30.05
CA LYS A 22 26.14 4.41 -29.53
C LYS A 22 25.97 4.77 -28.07
N SER A 23 24.81 5.31 -27.73
CA SER A 23 24.43 5.45 -26.32
C SER A 23 24.32 4.05 -25.70
N ILE A 24 24.70 3.90 -24.43
CA ILE A 24 24.49 2.66 -23.68
C ILE A 24 23.00 2.25 -23.72
N LEU A 25 22.11 3.25 -23.70
CA LEU A 25 20.67 3.05 -23.85
C LEU A 25 20.26 2.44 -25.20
N ASP A 26 20.97 2.77 -26.31
CA ASP A 26 20.69 2.24 -27.63
C ASP A 26 21.27 0.82 -27.82
N ASN A 27 22.37 0.51 -27.12
CA ASN A 27 23.06 -0.79 -27.22
C ASN A 27 22.44 -1.84 -26.31
N GLU A 28 21.88 -1.42 -25.16
CA GLU A 28 21.30 -2.27 -24.14
C GLU A 28 19.80 -1.99 -23.93
N SER A 29 19.11 -1.60 -25.02
CA SER A 29 17.69 -1.26 -25.00
C SER A 29 16.82 -2.36 -24.39
N ASP A 30 17.19 -3.61 -24.62
CA ASP A 30 16.46 -4.78 -24.11
C ASP A 30 16.60 -4.91 -22.58
N LEU A 31 17.76 -4.59 -22.01
CA LEU A 31 17.96 -4.58 -20.56
C LEU A 31 17.14 -3.47 -19.89
N PHE A 32 17.12 -2.26 -20.50
CA PHE A 32 16.31 -1.16 -19.96
C PHE A 32 14.82 -1.42 -20.08
N ALA A 33 14.39 -2.05 -21.17
CA ALA A 33 12.99 -2.48 -21.36
C ALA A 33 12.60 -3.52 -20.29
N TRP A 34 13.50 -4.47 -19.99
CA TRP A 34 13.29 -5.47 -18.96
C TRP A 34 13.24 -4.88 -17.55
N LEU A 35 14.12 -3.93 -17.24
CA LEU A 35 14.08 -3.19 -15.96
C LEU A 35 12.79 -2.41 -15.80
N SER A 36 12.32 -1.72 -16.83
CA SER A 36 11.02 -1.01 -16.82
C SER A 36 9.85 -1.95 -16.59
N PHE A 37 9.91 -3.17 -17.14
CA PHE A 37 8.90 -4.20 -16.90
C PHE A 37 8.90 -4.67 -15.44
N LEU A 38 10.06 -4.79 -14.81
CA LEU A 38 10.14 -5.11 -13.37
C LEU A 38 9.54 -4.01 -12.50
N ASP A 39 9.82 -2.74 -12.80
CA ASP A 39 9.24 -1.60 -12.10
C ASP A 39 7.70 -1.61 -12.23
N PHE A 40 7.18 -1.85 -13.43
CA PHE A 40 5.74 -1.96 -13.65
C PHE A 40 5.11 -3.08 -12.81
N ASN A 41 5.79 -4.22 -12.69
CA ASN A 41 5.34 -5.35 -11.86
C ASN A 41 5.26 -4.96 -10.38
N VAL A 42 6.24 -4.19 -9.87
CA VAL A 42 6.21 -3.67 -8.49
C VAL A 42 5.00 -2.77 -8.25
N TYR A 43 4.66 -1.88 -9.20
CA TYR A 43 3.46 -1.04 -9.09
C TYR A 43 2.17 -1.87 -9.03
N ILE A 44 2.05 -2.92 -9.85
CA ILE A 44 0.90 -3.83 -9.82
C ILE A 44 0.78 -4.48 -8.43
N ILE A 45 1.89 -4.98 -7.88
CA ILE A 45 1.90 -5.62 -6.55
C ILE A 45 1.47 -4.64 -5.47
N ILE A 46 1.95 -3.40 -5.49
CA ILE A 46 1.56 -2.36 -4.53
C ILE A 46 0.07 -2.07 -4.60
N ILE A 47 -0.49 -1.90 -5.81
CA ILE A 47 -1.92 -1.66 -6.01
C ILE A 47 -2.74 -2.84 -5.49
N LEU A 48 -2.34 -4.07 -5.80
CA LEU A 48 -3.02 -5.29 -5.37
C LEU A 48 -3.01 -5.43 -3.85
N MET A 49 -1.88 -5.18 -3.20
CA MET A 49 -1.74 -5.15 -1.74
C MET A 49 -2.66 -4.11 -1.10
N LEU A 50 -2.76 -2.94 -1.73
CA LEU A 50 -3.62 -1.85 -1.25
C LEU A 50 -5.10 -2.22 -1.35
N VAL A 51 -5.52 -2.86 -2.45
CA VAL A 51 -6.90 -3.36 -2.64
C VAL A 51 -7.23 -4.42 -1.59
N ILE A 52 -6.33 -5.37 -1.34
CA ILE A 52 -6.52 -6.39 -0.28
C ILE A 52 -6.63 -5.73 1.09
N GLY A 53 -5.79 -4.74 1.38
CA GLY A 53 -5.85 -3.97 2.63
C GLY A 53 -7.21 -3.27 2.83
N VAL A 54 -7.72 -2.62 1.78
CA VAL A 54 -9.04 -1.97 1.77
C VAL A 54 -10.18 -2.97 2.07
N ILE A 55 -10.16 -4.12 1.41
CA ILE A 55 -11.18 -5.17 1.62
C ILE A 55 -11.11 -5.69 3.06
N ASN A 56 -9.91 -5.96 3.58
CA ASN A 56 -9.73 -6.44 4.94
C ASN A 56 -10.23 -5.43 5.99
N VAL A 57 -9.86 -4.16 5.86
CA VAL A 57 -10.32 -3.10 6.78
C VAL A 57 -11.83 -2.92 6.69
N GLY A 58 -12.40 -2.92 5.48
CA GLY A 58 -13.85 -2.84 5.26
C GLY A 58 -14.60 -3.99 5.91
N SER A 59 -14.14 -5.22 5.71
CA SER A 59 -14.74 -6.43 6.29
C SER A 59 -14.67 -6.42 7.82
N ALA A 60 -13.51 -6.07 8.39
CA ALA A 60 -13.35 -5.95 9.84
C ALA A 60 -14.31 -4.92 10.44
N MET A 61 -14.49 -3.79 9.74
CA MET A 61 -15.40 -2.74 10.17
C MET A 61 -16.87 -3.20 10.14
N LEU A 62 -17.29 -3.93 9.10
CA LEU A 62 -18.62 -4.50 9.02
C LEU A 62 -18.90 -5.45 10.20
N VAL A 63 -17.94 -6.32 10.52
CA VAL A 63 -18.06 -7.25 11.65
C VAL A 63 -18.22 -6.47 12.96
N ILE A 64 -17.41 -5.44 13.21
CA ILE A 64 -17.51 -4.61 14.42
C ILE A 64 -18.88 -3.93 14.51
N ILE A 65 -19.41 -3.39 13.40
CA ILE A 65 -20.71 -2.75 13.36
C ILE A 65 -21.81 -3.76 13.72
N VAL A 66 -21.78 -4.96 13.13
CA VAL A 66 -22.75 -6.01 13.39
C VAL A 66 -22.72 -6.45 14.85
N LEU A 67 -21.53 -6.68 15.42
CA LEU A 67 -21.37 -7.08 16.82
C LEU A 67 -21.85 -5.99 17.79
N ARG A 68 -21.78 -4.72 17.43
CA ARG A 68 -22.18 -3.58 18.25
C ARG A 68 -23.56 -3.01 17.89
N THR A 69 -24.35 -3.72 17.11
CA THR A 69 -25.69 -3.27 16.67
C THR A 69 -26.59 -2.87 17.85
N ASN A 70 -26.53 -3.59 18.96
CA ASN A 70 -27.31 -3.29 20.16
C ASN A 70 -26.91 -1.93 20.78
N LEU A 71 -25.61 -1.65 20.87
CA LEU A 71 -25.11 -0.35 21.34
C LEU A 71 -25.58 0.79 20.43
N ILE A 72 -25.54 0.57 19.10
CA ILE A 72 -26.03 1.53 18.10
C ILE A 72 -27.51 1.82 18.31
N GLY A 73 -28.32 0.77 18.58
CA GLY A 73 -29.74 0.90 18.85
C GLY A 73 -30.03 1.73 20.10
N ILE A 74 -29.30 1.49 21.19
CA ILE A 74 -29.43 2.25 22.45
C ILE A 74 -29.05 3.73 22.22
N LEU A 75 -27.92 4.00 21.57
CA LEU A 75 -27.49 5.36 21.29
C LEU A 75 -28.52 6.13 20.44
N LYS A 76 -29.12 5.47 19.44
CA LYS A 76 -30.18 6.08 18.62
C LYS A 76 -31.45 6.35 19.44
N ALA A 77 -31.82 5.44 20.35
CA ALA A 77 -32.97 5.63 21.24
C ALA A 77 -32.78 6.81 22.20
N MET A 78 -31.53 7.09 22.59
CA MET A 78 -31.13 8.26 23.39
C MET A 78 -31.04 9.55 22.58
N GLY A 79 -31.33 9.51 21.27
CA GLY A 79 -31.31 10.70 20.39
C GLY A 79 -29.96 10.99 19.73
N ALA A 80 -29.00 10.04 19.77
CA ALA A 80 -27.74 10.22 19.07
C ALA A 80 -27.94 10.27 17.54
N THR A 81 -27.35 11.28 16.90
CA THR A 81 -27.43 11.43 15.44
C THR A 81 -26.61 10.36 14.74
N ASN A 82 -27.05 9.99 13.53
CA ASN A 82 -26.30 9.03 12.71
C ASN A 82 -24.84 9.45 12.48
N TRP A 83 -24.57 10.76 12.37
CA TRP A 83 -23.23 11.30 12.19
C TRP A 83 -22.35 11.10 13.43
N SER A 84 -22.91 11.30 14.62
CA SER A 84 -22.19 11.07 15.88
C SER A 84 -21.77 9.61 16.05
N ILE A 85 -22.68 8.70 15.70
CA ILE A 85 -22.40 7.26 15.76
C ILE A 85 -21.34 6.87 14.74
N ARG A 86 -21.42 7.38 13.49
CA ARG A 86 -20.40 7.14 12.47
C ARG A 86 -19.01 7.59 12.93
N LYS A 87 -18.91 8.76 13.54
CA LYS A 87 -17.61 9.28 14.05
C LYS A 87 -16.95 8.31 15.01
N ILE A 88 -17.71 7.68 15.92
CA ILE A 88 -17.17 6.73 16.89
C ILE A 88 -16.50 5.56 16.16
N PHE A 89 -17.19 4.97 15.18
CA PHE A 89 -16.63 3.87 14.40
C PHE A 89 -15.47 4.29 13.51
N LEU A 90 -15.52 5.51 12.95
CA LEU A 90 -14.45 6.04 12.12
C LEU A 90 -13.16 6.26 12.94
N TYR A 91 -13.28 6.79 14.15
CA TYR A 91 -12.14 6.95 15.07
C TYR A 91 -11.56 5.59 15.47
N GLN A 92 -12.41 4.61 15.77
CA GLN A 92 -11.96 3.27 16.12
C GLN A 92 -11.21 2.61 14.95
N ALA A 93 -11.71 2.77 13.74
CA ALA A 93 -11.06 2.24 12.54
C ALA A 93 -9.75 2.98 12.23
N ALA A 94 -9.72 4.31 12.33
CA ALA A 94 -8.49 5.10 12.16
C ALA A 94 -7.40 4.67 13.17
N TYR A 95 -7.77 4.46 14.42
CA TYR A 95 -6.86 3.92 15.44
C TYR A 95 -6.30 2.55 15.05
N LEU A 96 -7.15 1.65 14.53
CA LEU A 96 -6.73 0.32 14.10
C LEU A 96 -5.77 0.39 12.90
N ILE A 97 -6.06 1.27 11.93
CA ILE A 97 -5.20 1.52 10.77
C ILE A 97 -3.84 2.08 11.20
N CYS A 98 -3.81 3.08 12.08
CA CYS A 98 -2.56 3.65 12.60
C CYS A 98 -1.72 2.59 13.32
N LYS A 99 -2.37 1.75 14.14
CA LYS A 99 -1.71 0.66 14.85
C LYS A 99 -1.13 -0.38 13.87
N GLY A 100 -1.89 -0.74 12.85
CA GLY A 100 -1.43 -1.63 11.78
C GLY A 100 -0.24 -1.07 11.00
N LEU A 101 -0.31 0.22 10.61
CA LEU A 101 0.80 0.92 9.95
C LEU A 101 2.04 0.96 10.84
N PHE A 102 1.88 1.24 12.13
CA PHE A 102 3.02 1.28 13.07
C PHE A 102 3.73 -0.08 13.13
N TYR A 103 3.00 -1.16 13.37
CA TYR A 103 3.60 -2.50 13.42
C TYR A 103 4.13 -2.97 12.06
N GLY A 104 3.41 -2.67 10.99
CA GLY A 104 3.86 -2.99 9.63
C GLY A 104 5.18 -2.31 9.28
N ASN A 105 5.30 -1.01 9.60
CA ASN A 105 6.54 -0.26 9.40
C ASN A 105 7.67 -0.79 10.29
N LEU A 106 7.38 -1.11 11.55
CA LEU A 106 8.39 -1.65 12.47
C LEU A 106 9.00 -2.94 11.91
N ILE A 107 8.15 -3.87 11.47
CA ILE A 107 8.59 -5.14 10.88
C ILE A 107 9.31 -4.89 9.55
N GLY A 108 8.74 -4.07 8.65
CA GLY A 108 9.32 -3.78 7.34
C GLY A 108 10.70 -3.13 7.42
N ILE A 109 10.85 -2.10 8.25
CA ILE A 109 12.15 -1.42 8.45
C ILE A 109 13.16 -2.37 9.09
N SER A 110 12.71 -3.19 10.08
CA SER A 110 13.60 -4.18 10.70
C SER A 110 14.13 -5.20 9.71
N LEU A 111 13.28 -5.70 8.79
CA LEU A 111 13.69 -6.62 7.73
C LEU A 111 14.65 -5.96 6.73
N CYS A 112 14.38 -4.73 6.33
CA CYS A 112 15.29 -3.97 5.46
C CYS A 112 16.64 -3.73 6.11
N TRP A 113 16.65 -3.36 7.39
CA TRP A 113 17.89 -3.17 8.16
C TRP A 113 18.67 -4.47 8.30
N LEU A 114 17.97 -5.58 8.57
CA LEU A 114 18.56 -6.90 8.70
C LEU A 114 19.21 -7.35 7.39
N GLN A 115 18.54 -7.14 6.26
CA GLN A 115 19.09 -7.42 4.93
C GLN A 115 20.31 -6.55 4.61
N SER A 116 20.24 -5.24 4.92
CA SER A 116 21.34 -4.33 4.68
C SER A 116 22.60 -4.67 5.50
N SER A 117 22.40 -5.08 6.79
CA SER A 117 23.49 -5.38 7.71
C SER A 117 24.08 -6.77 7.49
N PHE A 118 23.25 -7.77 7.32
CA PHE A 118 23.68 -9.18 7.26
C PHE A 118 23.73 -9.74 5.84
N GLY A 119 23.08 -9.11 4.85
CA GLY A 119 23.07 -9.60 3.48
C GLY A 119 22.50 -11.02 3.36
N ILE A 120 21.39 -11.30 4.06
CA ILE A 120 20.78 -12.63 4.12
C ILE A 120 20.47 -13.17 2.73
N ILE A 121 19.98 -12.30 1.84
CA ILE A 121 19.75 -12.62 0.43
C ILE A 121 21.03 -12.23 -0.31
N ALA A 122 21.92 -13.21 -0.49
CA ALA A 122 23.13 -13.07 -1.29
C ALA A 122 22.81 -13.32 -2.77
N LEU A 123 23.38 -12.50 -3.64
CA LEU A 123 23.34 -12.68 -5.10
C LEU A 123 24.62 -13.34 -5.58
N ASN A 124 24.57 -14.06 -6.69
CA ASN A 124 25.76 -14.61 -7.29
C ASN A 124 26.51 -13.50 -8.04
N PRO A 125 27.74 -13.10 -7.59
CA PRO A 125 28.48 -11.99 -8.17
C PRO A 125 28.84 -12.18 -9.64
N THR A 126 28.99 -13.44 -10.08
CA THR A 126 29.31 -13.76 -11.47
C THR A 126 28.18 -13.51 -12.46
N ILE A 127 26.92 -13.47 -11.98
CA ILE A 127 25.75 -13.25 -12.82
C ILE A 127 25.24 -11.81 -12.68
N TYR A 128 25.23 -11.30 -11.44
CA TYR A 128 24.58 -10.02 -11.13
C TYR A 128 25.56 -8.86 -10.89
N TYR A 129 26.87 -9.11 -10.89
CA TYR A 129 27.92 -8.13 -10.59
C TYR A 129 27.78 -7.41 -9.23
N ILE A 130 26.91 -7.93 -8.35
CA ILE A 130 26.60 -7.39 -7.02
C ILE A 130 26.51 -8.55 -6.03
N ASP A 131 27.16 -8.41 -4.86
CA ASP A 131 27.19 -9.45 -3.82
C ASP A 131 25.89 -9.54 -3.00
N LYS A 132 25.16 -8.43 -2.89
CA LYS A 132 23.96 -8.31 -2.03
C LYS A 132 22.88 -7.53 -2.76
N VAL A 133 21.62 -7.82 -2.45
CA VAL A 133 20.49 -7.02 -2.92
C VAL A 133 20.57 -5.62 -2.30
N PRO A 134 20.74 -4.54 -3.11
CA PRO A 134 20.80 -3.19 -2.60
C PRO A 134 19.42 -2.77 -2.07
N MET A 135 19.35 -2.31 -0.82
CA MET A 135 18.13 -1.79 -0.20
C MET A 135 18.22 -0.28 -0.10
N GLU A 136 17.51 0.43 -0.98
CA GLU A 136 17.40 1.88 -0.93
C GLU A 136 16.07 2.28 -0.30
N LEU A 137 16.10 2.67 0.98
CA LEU A 137 14.96 3.26 1.67
C LEU A 137 15.01 4.78 1.51
N THR A 138 14.37 5.30 0.48
CA THR A 138 14.18 6.74 0.35
C THR A 138 13.06 7.18 1.30
N ILE A 139 13.37 8.08 2.23
CA ILE A 139 12.42 8.59 3.23
C ILE A 139 11.15 9.15 2.57
N PHE A 140 11.30 9.81 1.42
CA PHE A 140 10.18 10.36 0.67
C PHE A 140 9.21 9.27 0.17
N ASN A 141 9.71 8.21 -0.44
CA ASN A 141 8.89 7.10 -0.94
C ASN A 141 8.22 6.34 0.21
N TRP A 142 8.96 6.11 1.30
CA TRP A 142 8.41 5.50 2.50
C TRP A 142 7.26 6.30 3.10
N MET A 143 7.43 7.62 3.22
CA MET A 143 6.41 8.52 3.74
C MET A 143 5.20 8.61 2.81
N ALA A 144 5.42 8.69 1.49
CA ALA A 144 4.37 8.72 0.49
C ALA A 144 3.50 7.46 0.52
N ILE A 145 4.09 6.26 0.56
CA ILE A 145 3.36 4.99 0.62
C ILE A 145 2.50 4.92 1.89
N ASN A 146 3.06 5.29 3.06
CA ASN A 146 2.32 5.30 4.32
C ASN A 146 1.13 6.26 4.28
N LEU A 147 1.33 7.46 3.74
CA LEU A 147 0.30 8.48 3.64
C LEU A 147 -0.82 8.04 2.69
N ILE A 148 -0.47 7.55 1.51
CA ILE A 148 -1.42 7.03 0.52
C ILE A 148 -2.23 5.88 1.13
N THR A 149 -1.57 4.90 1.74
CA THR A 149 -2.24 3.76 2.38
C THR A 149 -3.20 4.22 3.47
N PHE A 150 -2.79 5.16 4.32
CA PHE A 150 -3.64 5.71 5.38
C PHE A 150 -4.90 6.37 4.81
N PHE A 151 -4.76 7.27 3.84
CA PHE A 151 -5.89 7.97 3.25
C PHE A 151 -6.81 7.05 2.46
N VAL A 152 -6.28 6.11 1.70
CA VAL A 152 -7.08 5.15 0.94
C VAL A 152 -7.87 4.23 1.87
N CYS A 153 -7.24 3.73 2.94
CA CYS A 153 -7.94 2.92 3.95
C CYS A 153 -9.04 3.71 4.66
N ILE A 154 -8.81 4.96 5.03
CA ILE A 154 -9.86 5.81 5.63
C ILE A 154 -10.99 6.09 4.64
N ALA A 155 -10.67 6.42 3.39
CA ALA A 155 -11.67 6.66 2.35
C ALA A 155 -12.55 5.42 2.12
N SER A 156 -11.97 4.22 2.15
CA SER A 156 -12.70 2.96 1.99
C SER A 156 -13.74 2.72 3.07
N LEU A 157 -13.55 3.29 4.27
CA LEU A 157 -14.49 3.17 5.39
C LEU A 157 -15.78 3.94 5.20
N ILE A 158 -15.84 4.84 4.22
CA ILE A 158 -17.06 5.58 3.91
C ILE A 158 -18.20 4.61 3.57
N ILE A 159 -17.92 3.58 2.76
CA ILE A 159 -18.91 2.59 2.33
C ILE A 159 -19.50 1.83 3.53
N PRO A 160 -18.72 1.10 4.37
CA PRO A 160 -19.28 0.37 5.51
C PRO A 160 -19.91 1.29 6.57
N SER A 161 -19.46 2.56 6.68
CA SER A 161 -20.06 3.51 7.62
C SER A 161 -21.52 3.84 7.30
N TYR A 162 -21.95 3.72 6.04
CA TYR A 162 -23.37 3.88 5.67
C TYR A 162 -24.27 2.77 6.24
N VAL A 163 -23.74 1.57 6.44
CA VAL A 163 -24.48 0.44 7.05
C VAL A 163 -24.97 0.81 8.45
N VAL A 164 -24.19 1.60 9.19
CA VAL A 164 -24.59 2.09 10.53
C VAL A 164 -25.92 2.87 10.49
N THR A 165 -26.20 3.59 9.42
CA THR A 165 -27.43 4.40 9.30
C THR A 165 -28.66 3.57 9.02
N SER A 166 -28.52 2.42 8.36
CA SER A 166 -29.61 1.51 8.01
C SER A 166 -30.14 0.71 9.19
N ILE A 167 -29.39 0.67 10.31
CA ILE A 167 -29.81 -0.05 11.52
C ILE A 167 -30.91 0.75 12.23
N SER A 168 -32.15 0.23 12.21
CA SER A 168 -33.26 0.82 12.94
C SER A 168 -33.25 0.39 14.41
N PRO A 169 -33.62 1.29 15.37
CA PRO A 169 -33.66 0.98 16.81
C PRO A 169 -34.56 -0.25 17.14
N THR A 170 -35.67 -0.36 16.44
CA THR A 170 -36.62 -1.45 16.63
C THR A 170 -36.12 -2.84 16.29
N LYS A 171 -35.25 -2.94 15.25
CA LYS A 171 -34.61 -4.22 14.88
C LYS A 171 -33.50 -4.59 15.86
N ALA A 172 -32.77 -3.63 16.37
CA ALA A 172 -31.66 -3.84 17.31
C ALA A 172 -32.15 -4.45 18.65
N ILE A 173 -33.33 -4.03 19.13
CA ILE A 173 -33.92 -4.52 20.39
C ILE A 173 -34.51 -5.92 20.20
N LYS A 174 -35.15 -6.18 19.07
CA LYS A 174 -35.82 -7.47 18.78
C LYS A 174 -34.86 -8.65 18.71
N PHE A 175 -33.62 -8.44 18.30
CA PHE A 175 -32.57 -9.47 18.24
C PHE A 175 -32.21 -10.04 19.62
N LYS A 176 -32.39 -9.28 20.68
CA LYS A 176 -32.07 -9.72 22.06
C LYS A 176 -33.14 -10.65 22.65
N PHE A 177 -34.39 -10.52 22.23
CA PHE A 177 -35.51 -11.34 22.75
C PHE A 177 -35.63 -12.71 22.08
N LEU A 178 -35.00 -12.92 20.93
CA LEU A 178 -35.05 -14.22 20.22
C LEU A 178 -33.92 -15.18 20.63
N LYS A 179 -32.89 -14.71 21.33
CA LYS A 179 -31.76 -15.55 21.77
C LYS A 179 -32.05 -16.50 22.95
N PRO A 180 -32.96 -16.25 23.88
CA PRO A 180 -33.24 -17.18 24.98
C PRO A 180 -34.22 -18.33 24.66
N VAL A 181 -34.76 -18.42 23.43
CA VAL A 181 -35.75 -19.46 23.05
C VAL A 181 -35.06 -20.65 22.35
N LEU A 182 -33.75 -20.60 22.08
CA LEU A 182 -33.02 -21.64 21.36
C LEU A 182 -31.87 -22.28 22.18
N GLN A 183 -31.97 -22.21 23.54
CA GLN A 183 -31.12 -23.00 24.45
C GLN A 183 -31.99 -23.97 25.25
#